data_c0a409f9c886f4d62e3b40ec95f64557
#
_entry.id   c0a409f9c886f4d62e3b40ec95f64557
#
_cell.length_a   1.000
_cell.length_b   1.000
_cell.length_c   1.000
_cell.angle_alpha   90.00
_cell.angle_beta   90.00
_cell.angle_gamma   90.00
#
_symmetry.space_group_name_H-M   'P 1'
#
loop_
_entity.id
_entity.type
_entity.pdbx_description
1 polymer ?
#
loop_
_entity_poly.entity_id
_entity_poly.type
_entity_poly.pdbx_seq_one_letter_code
_entity_poly.pdbx_strand_id
1 'polypeptide(L)'
;MKANLFSILIPTWNNLPFLQLCVRSIVQNSTYRHEILIHVNDGSDGTLEWVKSSGHAYIHTPRNVGVCWALNGLRPLVSTDYMVFINDDMYVCPGWDKALYEEILRIGHKRFFLSSTLIQPRPFFSKAVIAPANYGMTAGTFDEERLLREYAALPHYDWKGSTWPPNIVHRDVWDLVGGYSVEFTPGMGSDPDFSAKLYLAGIRIFKGVNASRVYHFEARSTGRCKKNDGMLCFLRKWRLTPRAFLKTMLQRGLPYDDLTYDNTSMKREKWRCLLKYCLTLFRDTNTYPLWEEQSPFKVFNDERLDH
;
A
#
# COMPACT_ATOMS: atom_id res chain seq x y z
N MET A 1 -1.05 18.84 24.32
CA MET A 1 -1.10 18.70 22.84
C MET A 1 -2.04 17.52 22.51
N LYS A 2 -2.89 17.65 21.48
CA LYS A 2 -3.72 16.51 21.04
C LYS A 2 -2.80 15.39 20.54
N ALA A 3 -3.04 14.14 20.94
CA ALA A 3 -2.29 12.98 20.49
C ALA A 3 -2.44 12.76 18.98
N ASN A 4 -1.43 12.22 18.32
CA ASN A 4 -1.53 11.79 16.93
C ASN A 4 -2.51 10.60 16.83
N LEU A 5 -3.33 10.56 15.78
CA LEU A 5 -4.31 9.50 15.58
C LEU A 5 -3.73 8.32 14.80
N PHE A 6 -3.04 8.60 13.68
CA PHE A 6 -2.43 7.60 12.81
C PHE A 6 -0.93 7.83 12.66
N SER A 7 -0.17 6.75 12.47
CA SER A 7 1.19 6.76 11.96
C SER A 7 1.12 6.51 10.46
N ILE A 8 1.48 7.51 9.66
CA ILE A 8 1.41 7.45 8.19
C ILE A 8 2.79 7.11 7.64
N LEU A 9 2.92 5.94 7.04
CA LEU A 9 4.16 5.39 6.49
C LEU A 9 4.25 5.68 5.00
N ILE A 10 5.26 6.43 4.58
CA ILE A 10 5.47 6.87 3.20
C ILE A 10 6.84 6.38 2.70
N PRO A 11 6.93 5.26 1.98
CA PRO A 11 8.14 4.92 1.24
C PRO A 11 8.25 5.81 0.00
N THR A 12 9.43 6.40 -0.23
CA THR A 12 9.71 7.23 -1.41
C THR A 12 11.03 6.85 -2.05
N TRP A 13 11.17 7.04 -3.36
CA TRP A 13 12.39 6.84 -4.12
C TRP A 13 12.53 7.88 -5.23
N ASN A 14 13.32 8.93 -4.96
CA ASN A 14 13.61 10.00 -5.92
C ASN A 14 12.33 10.50 -6.61
N ASN A 15 11.42 11.05 -5.81
CA ASN A 15 10.08 11.45 -6.27
C ASN A 15 9.62 12.73 -5.52
N LEU A 16 10.55 13.68 -5.31
CA LEU A 16 10.35 14.86 -4.47
C LEU A 16 9.06 15.65 -4.78
N PRO A 17 8.71 15.96 -6.04
CA PRO A 17 7.52 16.78 -6.30
C PRO A 17 6.21 16.13 -5.84
N PHE A 18 6.10 14.81 -5.99
CA PHE A 18 4.91 14.07 -5.54
C PHE A 18 4.91 13.87 -4.03
N LEU A 19 6.07 13.56 -3.43
CA LEU A 19 6.18 13.46 -1.97
C LEU A 19 5.74 14.76 -1.29
N GLN A 20 6.15 15.91 -1.82
CA GLN A 20 5.73 17.22 -1.31
C GLN A 20 4.22 17.42 -1.39
N LEU A 21 3.59 17.04 -2.51
CA LEU A 21 2.14 17.08 -2.67
C LEU A 21 1.44 16.13 -1.69
N CYS A 22 1.94 14.91 -1.55
CA CYS A 22 1.40 13.92 -0.64
C CYS A 22 1.41 14.43 0.81
N VAL A 23 2.57 14.85 1.31
CA VAL A 23 2.73 15.36 2.68
C VAL A 23 1.89 16.61 2.88
N ARG A 24 1.88 17.57 1.92
CA ARG A 24 1.05 18.77 1.99
C ARG A 24 -0.43 18.41 2.10
N SER A 25 -0.92 17.48 1.28
CA SER A 25 -2.32 17.05 1.32
C SER A 25 -2.70 16.43 2.66
N ILE A 26 -1.81 15.61 3.25
CA ILE A 26 -2.03 15.04 4.58
C ILE A 26 -2.16 16.14 5.63
N VAL A 27 -1.25 17.12 5.62
CA VAL A 27 -1.26 18.21 6.60
C VAL A 27 -2.51 19.10 6.45
N GLN A 28 -2.93 19.40 5.21
CA GLN A 28 -4.02 20.34 4.93
C GLN A 28 -5.41 19.72 4.99
N ASN A 29 -5.56 18.46 4.55
CA ASN A 29 -6.84 17.81 4.30
C ASN A 29 -7.25 16.80 5.39
N SER A 30 -6.42 16.60 6.41
CA SER A 30 -6.76 15.75 7.55
C SER A 30 -7.57 16.50 8.60
N THR A 31 -8.55 15.81 9.16
CA THR A 31 -9.35 16.30 10.30
C THR A 31 -8.59 16.17 11.62
N TYR A 32 -7.78 15.12 11.73
CA TYR A 32 -7.00 14.80 12.91
C TYR A 32 -5.51 15.06 12.68
N ARG A 33 -4.76 15.13 13.77
CA ARG A 33 -3.30 15.19 13.71
C ARG A 33 -2.74 13.79 13.54
N HIS A 34 -1.72 13.66 12.70
CA HIS A 34 -1.01 12.41 12.43
C HIS A 34 0.49 12.57 12.61
N GLU A 35 1.20 11.49 12.85
CA GLU A 35 2.64 11.44 12.65
C GLU A 35 2.93 10.95 11.23
N ILE A 36 3.84 11.59 10.54
CA ILE A 36 4.28 11.22 9.20
C ILE A 36 5.69 10.64 9.31
N LEU A 37 5.83 9.41 8.83
CA LEU A 37 7.06 8.62 8.88
C LEU A 37 7.50 8.32 7.44
N ILE A 38 8.67 8.81 7.04
CA ILE A 38 9.13 8.73 5.66
C ILE A 38 10.34 7.80 5.55
N HIS A 39 10.29 6.82 4.64
CA HIS A 39 11.47 6.07 4.26
C HIS A 39 11.99 6.60 2.93
N VAL A 40 13.18 7.21 2.97
CA VAL A 40 13.87 7.76 1.80
C VAL A 40 14.80 6.69 1.24
N ASN A 41 14.46 6.16 0.06
CA ASN A 41 15.37 5.35 -0.74
C ASN A 41 16.18 6.27 -1.65
N ASP A 42 17.52 6.21 -1.59
CA ASP A 42 18.45 7.04 -2.34
C ASP A 42 18.29 8.54 -1.95
N GLY A 43 17.38 9.28 -2.54
CA GLY A 43 17.10 10.69 -2.19
C GLY A 43 17.97 11.70 -2.91
N SER A 44 18.74 11.28 -3.94
CA SER A 44 19.68 12.12 -4.70
C SER A 44 19.02 13.22 -5.55
N ASP A 45 17.69 13.17 -5.72
CA ASP A 45 16.89 14.19 -6.40
C ASP A 45 16.53 15.41 -5.52
N GLY A 46 17.12 15.50 -4.33
CA GLY A 46 16.79 16.52 -3.32
C GLY A 46 15.75 16.05 -2.28
N THR A 47 15.22 14.83 -2.43
CA THR A 47 14.24 14.27 -1.48
C THR A 47 14.82 14.17 -0.07
N LEU A 48 16.07 13.70 0.07
CA LEU A 48 16.70 13.54 1.40
C LEU A 48 16.88 14.89 2.10
N GLU A 49 17.38 15.89 1.41
CA GLU A 49 17.58 17.25 1.95
C GLU A 49 16.26 17.87 2.38
N TRP A 50 15.22 17.71 1.54
CA TRP A 50 13.89 18.19 1.88
C TRP A 50 13.32 17.50 3.11
N VAL A 51 13.43 16.18 3.20
CA VAL A 51 12.92 15.41 4.35
C VAL A 51 13.66 15.82 5.64
N LYS A 52 14.99 16.01 5.59
CA LYS A 52 15.78 16.50 6.74
C LYS A 52 15.29 17.87 7.23
N SER A 53 14.88 18.75 6.33
CA SER A 53 14.39 20.09 6.67
C SER A 53 12.92 20.12 7.08
N SER A 54 12.13 19.10 6.76
CA SER A 54 10.68 19.05 6.98
C SER A 54 10.26 18.83 8.43
N GLY A 55 11.17 18.35 9.29
CA GLY A 55 10.88 18.00 10.69
C GLY A 55 10.11 16.69 10.88
N HIS A 56 9.84 15.92 9.80
CA HIS A 56 9.24 14.59 9.89
C HIS A 56 10.28 13.54 10.31
N ALA A 57 9.84 12.52 11.04
CA ALA A 57 10.69 11.38 11.34
C ALA A 57 10.94 10.55 10.06
N TYR A 58 12.18 10.11 9.86
CA TYR A 58 12.53 9.39 8.64
C TYR A 58 13.61 8.33 8.88
N ILE A 59 13.68 7.40 7.93
CA ILE A 59 14.80 6.47 7.72
C ILE A 59 15.34 6.71 6.32
N HIS A 60 16.65 6.64 6.17
CA HIS A 60 17.32 6.76 4.87
C HIS A 60 18.12 5.50 4.56
N THR A 61 18.02 5.04 3.32
CA THR A 61 18.91 4.02 2.75
C THR A 61 19.56 4.58 1.49
N PRO A 62 20.89 4.44 1.31
CA PRO A 62 21.62 5.04 0.18
C PRO A 62 21.26 4.42 -1.17
N ARG A 63 20.51 3.32 -1.16
CA ARG A 63 19.97 2.62 -2.34
C ARG A 63 18.50 2.30 -2.17
N ASN A 64 17.82 2.00 -3.29
CA ASN A 64 16.42 1.54 -3.25
C ASN A 64 16.35 0.11 -2.69
N VAL A 65 15.83 -0.03 -1.47
CA VAL A 65 15.59 -1.34 -0.82
C VAL A 65 14.19 -1.90 -1.10
N GLY A 66 13.36 -1.18 -1.85
CA GLY A 66 11.98 -1.56 -2.17
C GLY A 66 10.99 -1.33 -1.03
N VAL A 67 9.69 -1.43 -1.37
CA VAL A 67 8.59 -1.06 -0.46
C VAL A 67 8.51 -1.96 0.77
N CYS A 68 8.81 -3.26 0.65
CA CYS A 68 8.70 -4.20 1.77
C CYS A 68 9.67 -3.86 2.90
N TRP A 69 10.94 -3.64 2.57
CA TRP A 69 11.95 -3.23 3.54
C TRP A 69 11.68 -1.84 4.10
N ALA A 70 11.26 -0.91 3.23
CA ALA A 70 10.96 0.45 3.63
C ALA A 70 9.85 0.51 4.69
N LEU A 71 8.73 -0.18 4.46
CA LEU A 71 7.61 -0.22 5.39
C LEU A 71 7.96 -0.92 6.70
N ASN A 72 8.65 -2.06 6.64
CA ASN A 72 9.08 -2.78 7.84
C ASN A 72 10.10 -1.96 8.64
N GLY A 73 11.01 -1.24 7.98
CA GLY A 73 11.98 -0.36 8.61
C GLY A 73 11.33 0.80 9.38
N LEU A 74 10.20 1.33 8.90
CA LEU A 74 9.46 2.39 9.58
C LEU A 74 8.72 1.91 10.83
N ARG A 75 8.43 0.61 10.96
CA ARG A 75 7.64 0.08 12.09
C ARG A 75 8.15 0.49 13.48
N PRO A 76 9.47 0.52 13.78
CA PRO A 76 9.98 0.93 15.08
C PRO A 76 9.67 2.39 15.45
N LEU A 77 9.40 3.26 14.48
CA LEU A 77 9.08 4.67 14.70
C LEU A 77 7.58 4.90 14.97
N VAL A 78 6.74 3.89 14.77
CA VAL A 78 5.27 3.99 14.94
C VAL A 78 4.93 4.16 16.42
N SER A 79 4.27 5.26 16.77
CA SER A 79 3.84 5.57 18.14
C SER A 79 2.34 5.41 18.38
N THR A 80 1.53 5.31 17.32
CA THR A 80 0.06 5.23 17.41
C THR A 80 -0.45 3.79 17.28
N ASP A 81 -1.73 3.58 17.56
CA ASP A 81 -2.36 2.26 17.44
C ASP A 81 -2.65 1.87 16.00
N TYR A 82 -2.79 2.83 15.07
CA TYR A 82 -3.15 2.59 13.70
C TYR A 82 -2.06 3.06 12.74
N MET A 83 -1.68 2.17 11.83
CA MET A 83 -0.68 2.39 10.80
C MET A 83 -1.35 2.54 9.45
N VAL A 84 -1.04 3.63 8.76
CA VAL A 84 -1.50 3.89 7.39
C VAL A 84 -0.31 3.79 6.44
N PHE A 85 -0.36 2.89 5.48
CA PHE A 85 0.56 2.91 4.34
C PHE A 85 -0.05 3.74 3.21
N ILE A 86 0.70 4.69 2.68
CA ILE A 86 0.35 5.51 1.52
C ILE A 86 1.55 5.65 0.58
N ASN A 87 1.32 5.62 -0.74
CA ASN A 87 2.38 5.91 -1.72
C ASN A 87 2.66 7.42 -1.78
N ASP A 88 3.90 7.77 -2.12
CA ASP A 88 4.35 9.15 -2.25
C ASP A 88 3.69 9.92 -3.41
N ASP A 89 3.09 9.22 -4.39
CA ASP A 89 2.35 9.77 -5.51
C ASP A 89 0.82 9.80 -5.30
N MET A 90 0.40 10.01 -4.06
CA MET A 90 -1.01 10.11 -3.67
C MET A 90 -1.33 11.46 -3.04
N TYR A 91 -2.53 11.97 -3.32
CA TYR A 91 -3.08 13.20 -2.75
C TYR A 91 -4.37 12.86 -2.00
N VAL A 92 -4.39 13.01 -0.68
CA VAL A 92 -5.58 12.73 0.13
C VAL A 92 -6.58 13.87 0.02
N CYS A 93 -7.88 13.54 -0.16
CA CYS A 93 -8.95 14.52 -0.19
C CYS A 93 -9.44 14.87 1.23
N PRO A 94 -10.06 16.04 1.46
CA PRO A 94 -10.55 16.46 2.78
C PRO A 94 -11.43 15.41 3.46
N GLY A 95 -11.18 15.16 4.75
CA GLY A 95 -11.95 14.22 5.57
C GLY A 95 -11.63 12.73 5.36
N TRP A 96 -10.60 12.40 4.58
CA TRP A 96 -10.19 11.02 4.31
C TRP A 96 -9.92 10.21 5.59
N ASP A 97 -9.25 10.83 6.55
CA ASP A 97 -8.87 10.26 7.83
C ASP A 97 -10.07 10.10 8.77
N LYS A 98 -10.97 11.10 8.77
CA LYS A 98 -12.21 11.07 9.53
C LYS A 98 -13.09 9.89 9.09
N ALA A 99 -13.25 9.69 7.79
CA ALA A 99 -14.03 8.58 7.26
C ALA A 99 -13.46 7.20 7.64
N LEU A 100 -12.13 7.04 7.62
CA LEU A 100 -11.48 5.81 8.08
C LEU A 100 -11.66 5.61 9.59
N TYR A 101 -11.54 6.68 10.38
CA TYR A 101 -11.65 6.57 11.83
C TYR A 101 -13.08 6.29 12.28
N GLU A 102 -14.07 6.91 11.67
CA GLU A 102 -15.49 6.61 11.92
C GLU A 102 -15.81 5.14 11.61
N GLU A 103 -15.26 4.59 10.53
CA GLU A 103 -15.42 3.17 10.20
C GLU A 103 -14.73 2.26 11.24
N ILE A 104 -13.54 2.62 11.73
CA ILE A 104 -12.84 1.90 12.79
C ILE A 104 -13.70 1.88 14.08
N LEU A 105 -14.28 3.01 14.45
CA LEU A 105 -15.17 3.11 15.62
C LEU A 105 -16.43 2.25 15.44
N ARG A 106 -17.01 2.22 14.22
CA ARG A 106 -18.16 1.38 13.89
C ARG A 106 -17.87 -0.10 14.01
N ILE A 107 -16.65 -0.53 13.58
CA ILE A 107 -16.19 -1.92 13.69
C ILE A 107 -15.97 -2.31 15.15
N GLY A 108 -15.48 -1.43 16.00
CA GLY A 108 -15.36 -1.61 17.46
C GLY A 108 -14.29 -2.61 17.89
N HIS A 109 -13.43 -3.09 16.98
CA HIS A 109 -12.31 -3.99 17.30
C HIS A 109 -11.16 -3.84 16.29
N LYS A 110 -9.97 -4.37 16.62
CA LYS A 110 -8.75 -4.21 15.81
C LYS A 110 -8.59 -5.18 14.62
N ARG A 111 -9.55 -6.12 14.41
CA ARG A 111 -9.46 -7.18 13.39
C ARG A 111 -10.05 -6.76 12.06
N PHE A 112 -9.43 -5.78 11.39
CA PHE A 112 -9.83 -5.25 10.10
C PHE A 112 -8.62 -4.89 9.24
N PHE A 113 -8.87 -4.70 7.95
CA PHE A 113 -7.98 -4.07 6.99
C PHE A 113 -8.81 -3.18 6.07
N LEU A 114 -8.64 -1.85 6.20
CA LEU A 114 -9.41 -0.90 5.42
C LEU A 114 -8.54 -0.22 4.37
N SER A 115 -9.14 0.24 3.28
CA SER A 115 -8.49 1.11 2.29
C SER A 115 -9.35 2.32 2.01
N SER A 116 -8.70 3.43 1.65
CA SER A 116 -9.37 4.55 0.99
C SER A 116 -9.76 4.17 -0.44
N THR A 117 -10.78 4.84 -0.99
CA THR A 117 -11.18 4.68 -2.39
C THR A 117 -10.33 5.59 -3.25
N LEU A 118 -9.62 4.99 -4.22
CA LEU A 118 -8.76 5.72 -5.14
C LEU A 118 -9.57 6.40 -6.24
N ILE A 119 -9.12 7.59 -6.62
CA ILE A 119 -9.52 8.31 -7.85
C ILE A 119 -8.30 8.26 -8.78
N GLN A 120 -8.45 7.75 -10.00
CA GLN A 120 -7.33 7.54 -10.93
C GLN A 120 -7.58 8.16 -12.31
N PRO A 121 -6.54 8.74 -12.94
CA PRO A 121 -6.68 9.44 -14.23
C PRO A 121 -6.99 8.51 -15.40
N ARG A 122 -6.51 7.27 -15.37
CA ARG A 122 -6.62 6.31 -16.46
C ARG A 122 -7.70 5.27 -16.21
N PRO A 123 -8.30 4.69 -17.27
CA PRO A 123 -9.20 3.57 -17.12
C PRO A 123 -8.55 2.42 -16.36
N PHE A 124 -9.29 1.83 -15.43
CA PHE A 124 -8.82 0.72 -14.63
C PHE A 124 -9.86 -0.41 -14.58
N PHE A 125 -9.41 -1.65 -14.58
CA PHE A 125 -10.29 -2.82 -14.69
C PHE A 125 -11.02 -3.18 -13.39
N SER A 126 -10.61 -2.62 -12.24
CA SER A 126 -11.21 -2.94 -10.95
C SER A 126 -12.29 -1.93 -10.56
N LYS A 127 -13.43 -2.43 -10.11
CA LYS A 127 -14.51 -1.62 -9.54
C LYS A 127 -14.20 -1.08 -8.12
N ALA A 128 -13.01 -1.34 -7.59
CA ALA A 128 -12.55 -0.81 -6.31
C ALA A 128 -11.98 0.62 -6.42
N VAL A 129 -11.98 1.21 -7.61
CA VAL A 129 -11.45 2.56 -7.86
C VAL A 129 -12.42 3.37 -8.72
N ILE A 130 -12.38 4.66 -8.58
CA ILE A 130 -13.07 5.64 -9.43
C ILE A 130 -12.13 5.97 -10.59
N ALA A 131 -12.39 5.41 -11.76
CA ALA A 131 -11.57 5.57 -12.96
C ALA A 131 -12.39 5.38 -14.25
N PRO A 132 -12.12 6.17 -15.32
CA PRO A 132 -11.17 7.29 -15.36
C PRO A 132 -11.73 8.57 -14.74
N ALA A 133 -10.89 9.28 -13.97
CA ALA A 133 -11.18 10.61 -13.46
C ALA A 133 -9.86 11.40 -13.39
N ASN A 134 -9.59 12.20 -14.43
CA ASN A 134 -8.30 12.82 -14.65
C ASN A 134 -8.26 14.28 -14.16
N TYR A 135 -7.46 14.53 -13.13
CA TYR A 135 -7.14 15.84 -12.57
C TYR A 135 -5.65 16.21 -12.73
N GLY A 136 -4.98 15.61 -13.71
CA GLY A 136 -3.55 15.78 -13.97
C GLY A 136 -2.74 14.55 -13.59
N MET A 137 -1.64 14.30 -14.32
CA MET A 137 -0.82 13.10 -14.17
C MET A 137 0.56 13.38 -13.62
N THR A 138 0.90 14.67 -13.44
CA THR A 138 2.17 15.14 -12.88
C THR A 138 1.89 16.22 -11.85
N ALA A 139 2.86 16.49 -10.97
CA ALA A 139 2.73 17.56 -9.99
C ALA A 139 2.47 18.94 -10.65
N GLY A 140 3.07 19.19 -11.84
CA GLY A 140 2.91 20.44 -12.56
C GLY A 140 1.60 20.57 -13.35
N THR A 141 0.90 19.47 -13.62
CA THR A 141 -0.38 19.48 -14.36
C THR A 141 -1.57 19.18 -13.47
N PHE A 142 -1.35 19.09 -12.16
CA PHE A 142 -2.38 18.75 -11.19
C PHE A 142 -3.38 19.89 -10.98
N ASP A 143 -4.64 19.64 -11.29
CA ASP A 143 -5.77 20.55 -11.08
C ASP A 143 -6.40 20.26 -9.70
N GLU A 144 -5.73 20.76 -8.66
CA GLU A 144 -6.13 20.57 -7.25
C GLU A 144 -7.50 21.19 -6.97
N GLU A 145 -7.75 22.40 -7.49
CA GLU A 145 -9.03 23.11 -7.25
C GLU A 145 -10.20 22.33 -7.83
N ARG A 146 -10.05 21.80 -9.02
CA ARG A 146 -11.09 21.00 -9.66
C ARG A 146 -11.31 19.69 -8.91
N LEU A 147 -10.24 18.99 -8.48
CA LEU A 147 -10.37 17.79 -7.67
C LEU A 147 -11.16 18.10 -6.40
N LEU A 148 -10.78 19.15 -5.66
CA LEU A 148 -11.42 19.52 -4.39
C LEU A 148 -12.90 19.92 -4.56
N ARG A 149 -13.30 20.46 -5.70
CA ARG A 149 -14.72 20.72 -6.00
C ARG A 149 -15.51 19.45 -6.30
N GLU A 150 -14.90 18.47 -6.95
CA GLU A 150 -15.61 17.35 -7.58
C GLU A 150 -15.51 16.03 -6.82
N TYR A 151 -14.43 15.80 -6.04
CA TYR A 151 -14.13 14.49 -5.46
C TYR A 151 -15.28 13.88 -4.66
N ALA A 152 -16.02 14.68 -3.91
CA ALA A 152 -17.09 14.21 -3.04
C ALA A 152 -18.33 13.75 -3.84
N ALA A 153 -18.58 14.34 -5.02
CA ALA A 153 -19.72 14.02 -5.87
C ALA A 153 -19.45 12.83 -6.82
N LEU A 154 -18.23 12.35 -6.94
CA LEU A 154 -17.91 11.21 -7.80
C LEU A 154 -18.65 9.96 -7.30
N PRO A 155 -19.45 9.27 -8.15
CA PRO A 155 -20.29 8.17 -7.70
C PRO A 155 -19.42 6.93 -7.39
N HIS A 156 -19.59 6.39 -6.19
CA HIS A 156 -18.99 5.13 -5.79
C HIS A 156 -19.70 4.57 -4.54
N TYR A 157 -19.23 3.42 -4.06
CA TYR A 157 -19.79 2.71 -2.90
C TYR A 157 -18.65 2.15 -2.04
N ASP A 158 -18.96 1.75 -0.79
CA ASP A 158 -18.05 0.93 0.01
C ASP A 158 -17.86 -0.42 -0.68
N TRP A 159 -16.61 -0.88 -0.79
CA TRP A 159 -16.29 -2.06 -1.57
C TRP A 159 -15.54 -3.12 -0.77
N LYS A 160 -15.67 -4.39 -1.18
CA LYS A 160 -14.95 -5.52 -0.60
C LYS A 160 -13.53 -5.62 -1.11
N GLY A 161 -12.62 -6.17 -0.28
CA GLY A 161 -11.31 -6.63 -0.70
C GLY A 161 -10.24 -5.55 -0.66
N SER A 162 -10.21 -4.75 0.42
CA SER A 162 -9.09 -3.88 0.74
C SER A 162 -7.75 -4.59 0.52
N THR A 163 -6.84 -3.96 -0.21
CA THR A 163 -5.55 -4.52 -0.57
C THR A 163 -4.52 -3.42 -0.82
N TRP A 164 -4.87 -2.38 -1.58
CA TRP A 164 -3.97 -1.32 -2.02
C TRP A 164 -3.90 -0.16 -1.04
N PRO A 165 -2.74 0.58 -1.04
CA PRO A 165 -2.66 1.86 -0.33
C PRO A 165 -3.62 2.91 -0.97
N PRO A 166 -4.06 3.92 -0.18
CA PRO A 166 -3.87 3.98 1.25
C PRO A 166 -4.64 2.88 1.97
N ASN A 167 -3.93 2.17 2.83
CA ASN A 167 -4.56 1.14 3.66
C ASN A 167 -4.21 1.35 5.13
N ILE A 168 -5.08 0.89 6.02
CA ILE A 168 -4.94 1.05 7.46
C ILE A 168 -5.13 -0.28 8.17
N VAL A 169 -4.27 -0.52 9.15
CA VAL A 169 -4.28 -1.70 10.01
C VAL A 169 -3.91 -1.29 11.45
N HIS A 170 -4.40 -2.03 12.44
CA HIS A 170 -3.92 -1.89 13.81
C HIS A 170 -2.51 -2.43 13.96
N ARG A 171 -1.61 -1.74 14.71
CA ARG A 171 -0.20 -2.13 14.88
C ARG A 171 -0.02 -3.56 15.40
N ASP A 172 -0.88 -4.02 16.34
CA ASP A 172 -0.78 -5.39 16.85
C ASP A 172 -1.10 -6.44 15.78
N VAL A 173 -1.97 -6.10 14.81
CA VAL A 173 -2.30 -6.97 13.69
C VAL A 173 -1.16 -6.98 12.66
N TRP A 174 -0.51 -5.84 12.45
CA TRP A 174 0.72 -5.76 11.66
C TRP A 174 1.81 -6.64 12.25
N ASP A 175 2.06 -6.52 13.56
CA ASP A 175 3.09 -7.29 14.27
C ASP A 175 2.79 -8.79 14.27
N LEU A 176 1.51 -9.18 14.47
CA LEU A 176 1.06 -10.56 14.42
C LEU A 176 1.43 -11.26 13.11
N VAL A 177 1.34 -10.56 11.98
CA VAL A 177 1.66 -11.12 10.66
C VAL A 177 3.09 -10.85 10.20
N GLY A 178 3.89 -10.09 10.98
CA GLY A 178 5.29 -9.78 10.71
C GLY A 178 5.49 -8.79 9.55
N GLY A 179 4.60 -7.81 9.39
CA GLY A 179 4.72 -6.77 8.36
C GLY A 179 4.67 -7.28 6.93
N TYR A 180 5.32 -6.58 5.99
CA TYR A 180 5.43 -6.98 4.59
C TYR A 180 6.53 -8.04 4.39
N SER A 181 6.27 -9.04 3.57
CA SER A 181 7.21 -10.12 3.30
C SER A 181 8.30 -9.68 2.32
N VAL A 182 9.55 -9.74 2.75
CA VAL A 182 10.70 -9.19 1.99
C VAL A 182 10.98 -9.92 0.69
N GLU A 183 10.58 -11.19 0.56
CA GLU A 183 10.68 -11.95 -0.68
C GLU A 183 9.89 -11.35 -1.85
N PHE A 184 8.98 -10.41 -1.59
CA PHE A 184 8.27 -9.65 -2.62
C PHE A 184 8.97 -8.33 -3.00
N THR A 185 10.18 -8.09 -2.52
CA THR A 185 10.97 -6.92 -2.93
C THR A 185 11.23 -6.93 -4.45
N PRO A 186 11.13 -5.81 -5.18
CA PRO A 186 10.91 -4.43 -4.68
C PRO A 186 9.46 -4.06 -4.38
N GLY A 187 8.45 -4.95 -4.59
CA GLY A 187 7.07 -4.66 -4.24
C GLY A 187 6.02 -5.42 -5.05
N MET A 188 6.39 -6.08 -6.16
CA MET A 188 5.39 -6.79 -6.98
C MET A 188 4.81 -7.98 -6.22
N GLY A 189 3.50 -7.96 -5.99
CA GLY A 189 2.79 -9.00 -5.24
C GLY A 189 2.78 -8.83 -3.73
N SER A 190 3.41 -7.79 -3.18
CA SER A 190 3.47 -7.53 -1.73
C SER A 190 2.11 -7.21 -1.10
N ASP A 191 1.28 -6.39 -1.74
CA ASP A 191 -0.04 -6.03 -1.23
C ASP A 191 -0.98 -7.23 -1.11
N PRO A 192 -1.16 -8.07 -2.16
CA PRO A 192 -1.96 -9.28 -2.01
C PRO A 192 -1.35 -10.28 -1.02
N ASP A 193 -0.01 -10.35 -0.88
CA ASP A 193 0.65 -11.18 0.12
C ASP A 193 0.32 -10.73 1.54
N PHE A 194 0.44 -9.43 1.81
CA PHE A 194 0.08 -8.88 3.10
C PHE A 194 -1.40 -9.17 3.44
N SER A 195 -2.30 -8.95 2.47
CA SER A 195 -3.73 -9.30 2.63
C SER A 195 -3.95 -10.80 2.88
N ALA A 196 -3.17 -11.68 2.24
CA ALA A 196 -3.26 -13.11 2.46
C ALA A 196 -2.79 -13.53 3.86
N LYS A 197 -1.72 -12.92 4.37
CA LYS A 197 -1.28 -13.12 5.77
C LYS A 197 -2.35 -12.69 6.75
N LEU A 198 -2.94 -11.51 6.57
CA LEU A 198 -4.04 -11.01 7.39
C LEU A 198 -5.24 -11.97 7.36
N TYR A 199 -5.61 -12.47 6.17
CA TYR A 199 -6.70 -13.42 6.01
C TYR A 199 -6.44 -14.72 6.76
N LEU A 200 -5.21 -15.27 6.72
CA LEU A 200 -4.82 -16.46 7.49
C LEU A 200 -4.79 -16.18 9.00
N ALA A 201 -4.42 -14.98 9.42
CA ALA A 201 -4.49 -14.56 10.82
C ALA A 201 -5.94 -14.36 11.34
N GLY A 202 -6.93 -14.66 10.49
CA GLY A 202 -8.35 -14.62 10.86
C GLY A 202 -9.03 -13.26 10.67
N ILE A 203 -8.39 -12.30 9.99
CA ILE A 203 -9.05 -11.07 9.57
C ILE A 203 -10.06 -11.40 8.49
N ARG A 204 -11.28 -10.83 8.59
CA ARG A 204 -12.36 -11.03 7.61
C ARG A 204 -12.96 -9.73 7.10
N ILE A 205 -12.74 -8.62 7.80
CA ILE A 205 -13.15 -7.29 7.36
C ILE A 205 -12.06 -6.72 6.47
N PHE A 206 -12.24 -6.81 5.15
CA PHE A 206 -11.43 -6.19 4.11
C PHE A 206 -12.32 -5.22 3.36
N LYS A 207 -12.34 -3.96 3.79
CA LYS A 207 -13.29 -2.96 3.29
C LYS A 207 -12.59 -1.75 2.70
N GLY A 208 -13.00 -1.34 1.51
CA GLY A 208 -12.71 -0.03 0.97
C GLY A 208 -13.79 0.96 1.38
N VAL A 209 -13.37 2.06 2.00
CA VAL A 209 -14.25 3.11 2.53
C VAL A 209 -14.45 4.17 1.45
N ASN A 210 -15.67 4.27 0.91
CA ASN A 210 -15.99 5.21 -0.16
C ASN A 210 -15.82 6.68 0.27
N ALA A 211 -16.19 7.02 1.48
CA ALA A 211 -16.07 8.38 2.00
C ALA A 211 -14.62 8.85 2.19
N SER A 212 -13.67 7.90 2.32
CA SER A 212 -12.24 8.17 2.35
C SER A 212 -11.68 8.17 0.94
N ARG A 213 -11.38 9.33 0.35
CA ARG A 213 -10.97 9.46 -1.04
C ARG A 213 -9.57 9.99 -1.20
N VAL A 214 -8.86 9.43 -2.18
CA VAL A 214 -7.47 9.75 -2.47
C VAL A 214 -7.24 9.76 -3.98
N TYR A 215 -6.64 10.82 -4.50
CA TYR A 215 -6.19 10.88 -5.88
C TYR A 215 -4.82 10.22 -6.01
N HIS A 216 -4.69 9.29 -6.96
CA HIS A 216 -3.45 8.55 -7.23
C HIS A 216 -2.94 8.92 -8.62
N PHE A 217 -1.79 9.58 -8.69
CA PHE A 217 -1.22 10.09 -9.94
C PHE A 217 -0.74 8.99 -10.89
N GLU A 218 -0.58 7.74 -10.38
CA GLU A 218 0.02 6.63 -11.13
C GLU A 218 1.41 6.99 -11.70
N ALA A 219 2.21 7.72 -10.93
CA ALA A 219 3.58 8.06 -11.27
C ALA A 219 4.45 6.81 -11.21
N ARG A 220 4.62 6.13 -12.33
CA ARG A 220 5.20 4.79 -12.47
C ARG A 220 6.68 4.71 -12.06
N SER A 221 6.99 4.93 -10.79
CA SER A 221 8.32 4.70 -10.20
C SER A 221 8.79 3.26 -10.39
N THR A 222 7.86 2.29 -10.38
CA THR A 222 8.11 0.87 -10.66
C THR A 222 8.66 0.58 -12.06
N GLY A 223 8.59 1.53 -13.00
CA GLY A 223 9.24 1.43 -14.32
C GLY A 223 10.77 1.56 -14.26
N ARG A 224 11.30 2.15 -13.18
CA ARG A 224 12.73 2.43 -12.99
C ARG A 224 13.49 1.30 -12.29
N CYS A 225 12.80 0.31 -11.70
CA CYS A 225 13.44 -0.79 -10.98
C CYS A 225 13.31 -2.12 -11.71
N LYS A 226 14.27 -3.01 -11.46
CA LYS A 226 14.17 -4.42 -11.86
C LYS A 226 13.04 -5.07 -11.06
N LYS A 227 12.03 -5.60 -11.74
CA LYS A 227 10.85 -6.17 -11.09
C LYS A 227 11.12 -7.62 -10.70
N ASN A 228 10.63 -8.02 -9.53
CA ASN A 228 10.51 -9.42 -9.16
C ASN A 228 9.33 -10.07 -9.90
N ASP A 229 9.30 -11.41 -9.98
CA ASP A 229 8.11 -12.16 -10.41
C ASP A 229 7.16 -12.39 -9.22
N GLY A 230 6.56 -11.30 -8.74
CA GLY A 230 5.66 -11.34 -7.59
C GLY A 230 4.44 -12.24 -7.77
N MET A 231 4.00 -12.44 -9.03
CA MET A 231 2.90 -13.36 -9.33
C MET A 231 3.30 -14.82 -9.07
N LEU A 232 4.51 -15.19 -9.45
CA LEU A 232 5.06 -16.50 -9.24
C LEU A 232 5.42 -16.74 -7.76
N CYS A 233 6.04 -15.75 -7.12
CA CYS A 233 6.30 -15.79 -5.68
C CYS A 233 5.01 -16.04 -4.88
N PHE A 234 3.96 -15.30 -5.20
CA PHE A 234 2.66 -15.47 -4.56
C PHE A 234 2.09 -16.87 -4.81
N LEU A 235 2.11 -17.35 -6.05
CA LEU A 235 1.61 -18.69 -6.40
C LEU A 235 2.38 -19.80 -5.66
N ARG A 236 3.69 -19.68 -5.54
CA ARG A 236 4.52 -20.63 -4.81
C ARG A 236 4.26 -20.63 -3.31
N LYS A 237 4.09 -19.45 -2.72
CA LYS A 237 3.82 -19.30 -1.29
C LYS A 237 2.42 -19.78 -0.91
N TRP A 238 1.40 -19.36 -1.67
CA TRP A 238 0.00 -19.51 -1.28
C TRP A 238 -0.75 -20.61 -2.02
N ARG A 239 -0.16 -21.24 -3.05
CA ARG A 239 -0.82 -22.20 -3.95
C ARG A 239 -2.03 -21.61 -4.68
N LEU A 240 -2.11 -20.28 -4.73
CA LEU A 240 -3.14 -19.49 -5.40
C LEU A 240 -2.46 -18.39 -6.21
N THR A 241 -3.08 -17.98 -7.32
CA THR A 241 -2.66 -16.73 -7.97
C THR A 241 -3.23 -15.53 -7.21
N PRO A 242 -2.56 -14.34 -7.21
CA PRO A 242 -3.14 -13.12 -6.62
C PRO A 242 -4.54 -12.83 -7.14
N ARG A 243 -4.76 -13.02 -8.45
CA ARG A 243 -6.09 -12.84 -9.07
C ARG A 243 -7.15 -13.77 -8.47
N ALA A 244 -6.83 -15.06 -8.28
CA ALA A 244 -7.74 -16.01 -7.67
C ALA A 244 -8.06 -15.63 -6.22
N PHE A 245 -7.04 -15.30 -5.42
CA PHE A 245 -7.21 -14.84 -4.04
C PHE A 245 -8.12 -13.61 -3.95
N LEU A 246 -7.80 -12.55 -4.71
CA LEU A 246 -8.55 -11.29 -4.67
C LEU A 246 -9.98 -11.43 -5.18
N LYS A 247 -10.20 -12.28 -6.20
CA LYS A 247 -11.53 -12.48 -6.77
C LYS A 247 -12.42 -13.39 -5.91
N THR A 248 -11.88 -14.48 -5.39
CA THR A 248 -12.69 -15.50 -4.72
C THR A 248 -12.73 -15.36 -3.20
N MET A 249 -11.61 -14.97 -2.59
CA MET A 249 -11.54 -14.86 -1.14
C MET A 249 -11.87 -13.46 -0.64
N LEU A 250 -11.41 -12.41 -1.33
CA LEU A 250 -11.67 -11.04 -0.94
C LEU A 250 -12.82 -10.39 -1.72
N GLN A 251 -13.25 -10.96 -2.85
CA GLN A 251 -14.33 -10.45 -3.72
C GLN A 251 -14.13 -8.96 -4.10
N ARG A 252 -12.86 -8.59 -4.37
CA ARG A 252 -12.43 -7.19 -4.51
C ARG A 252 -13.24 -6.43 -5.55
N GLY A 253 -13.77 -5.26 -5.14
CA GLY A 253 -14.53 -4.35 -5.97
C GLY A 253 -16.03 -4.62 -6.03
N LEU A 254 -16.53 -5.66 -5.36
CA LEU A 254 -17.97 -5.81 -5.17
C LEU A 254 -18.47 -4.84 -4.08
N PRO A 255 -19.72 -4.40 -4.10
CA PRO A 255 -20.31 -3.63 -3.01
C PRO A 255 -20.09 -4.33 -1.67
N TYR A 256 -19.75 -3.55 -0.64
CA TYR A 256 -19.55 -4.11 0.69
C TYR A 256 -20.90 -4.50 1.29
N ASP A 257 -20.97 -5.72 1.76
CA ASP A 257 -22.03 -6.27 2.58
C ASP A 257 -21.42 -7.07 3.73
N ASP A 258 -22.11 -7.22 4.83
CA ASP A 258 -21.66 -7.99 6.00
C ASP A 258 -21.85 -9.52 5.83
N LEU A 259 -22.29 -9.97 4.63
CA LEU A 259 -22.56 -11.37 4.35
C LEU A 259 -21.27 -12.16 4.12
N THR A 260 -21.28 -13.39 4.59
CA THR A 260 -20.16 -14.33 4.52
C THR A 260 -19.85 -14.78 3.10
N TYR A 261 -18.58 -15.02 2.83
CA TYR A 261 -18.02 -15.44 1.54
C TYR A 261 -18.56 -16.80 1.08
N ASP A 262 -18.99 -16.89 -0.19
CA ASP A 262 -19.36 -18.16 -0.83
C ASP A 262 -18.12 -19.01 -1.15
N ASN A 263 -18.07 -20.23 -0.59
CA ASN A 263 -16.96 -21.14 -0.75
C ASN A 263 -17.02 -22.00 -2.03
N THR A 264 -18.12 -21.97 -2.79
CA THR A 264 -18.34 -22.90 -3.94
C THR A 264 -17.45 -22.58 -5.13
N SER A 265 -17.20 -21.32 -5.43
CA SER A 265 -16.32 -20.91 -6.53
C SER A 265 -14.84 -21.20 -6.25
N MET A 266 -14.47 -21.38 -4.99
CA MET A 266 -13.09 -21.55 -4.53
C MET A 266 -12.49 -22.92 -4.93
N LYS A 267 -13.27 -24.01 -4.94
CA LYS A 267 -12.76 -25.35 -5.29
C LYS A 267 -12.21 -25.39 -6.72
N ARG A 268 -12.94 -24.82 -7.68
CA ARG A 268 -12.53 -24.79 -9.10
C ARG A 268 -11.27 -23.94 -9.31
N GLU A 269 -11.18 -22.81 -8.68
CA GLU A 269 -9.99 -21.93 -8.78
C GLU A 269 -8.77 -22.55 -8.09
N LYS A 270 -8.94 -23.24 -6.96
CA LYS A 270 -7.85 -23.99 -6.31
C LYS A 270 -7.26 -25.05 -7.24
N TRP A 271 -8.06 -25.84 -7.95
CA TRP A 271 -7.57 -26.84 -8.92
C TRP A 271 -6.80 -26.19 -10.07
N ARG A 272 -7.30 -25.09 -10.64
CA ARG A 272 -6.59 -24.33 -11.68
C ARG A 272 -5.26 -23.77 -11.19
N CYS A 273 -5.23 -23.26 -9.97
CA CYS A 273 -4.00 -22.76 -9.36
C CYS A 273 -3.02 -23.89 -9.05
N LEU A 274 -3.49 -25.05 -8.61
CA LEU A 274 -2.65 -26.23 -8.37
C LEU A 274 -1.96 -26.69 -9.66
N LEU A 275 -2.68 -26.78 -10.78
CA LEU A 275 -2.09 -27.11 -12.08
C LEU A 275 -1.00 -26.11 -12.47
N LYS A 276 -1.29 -24.79 -12.32
CA LYS A 276 -0.29 -23.74 -12.59
C LYS A 276 0.92 -23.88 -11.66
N TYR A 277 0.69 -24.18 -10.39
CA TYR A 277 1.75 -24.39 -9.41
C TYR A 277 2.67 -25.56 -9.82
N CYS A 278 2.10 -26.71 -10.17
CA CYS A 278 2.87 -27.87 -10.63
C CYS A 278 3.75 -27.53 -11.85
N LEU A 279 3.21 -26.75 -12.79
CA LEU A 279 3.99 -26.28 -13.94
C LEU A 279 5.18 -25.38 -13.55
N THR A 280 5.10 -24.69 -12.39
CA THR A 280 6.19 -23.83 -11.93
C THR A 280 7.34 -24.60 -11.29
N LEU A 281 7.12 -25.86 -10.89
CA LEU A 281 8.17 -26.72 -10.31
C LEU A 281 9.25 -27.07 -11.32
N PHE A 282 8.91 -27.03 -12.61
CA PHE A 282 9.84 -27.29 -13.73
C PHE A 282 10.46 -26.02 -14.32
N ARG A 283 10.15 -24.84 -13.75
CA ARG A 283 10.75 -23.58 -14.17
C ARG A 283 11.88 -23.21 -13.21
N ASP A 284 13.06 -23.02 -13.78
CA ASP A 284 14.14 -22.35 -13.07
C ASP A 284 13.75 -20.88 -12.87
N THR A 285 13.60 -20.46 -11.63
CA THR A 285 13.18 -19.11 -11.31
C THR A 285 14.16 -18.52 -10.31
N ASN A 286 15.14 -17.81 -10.81
CA ASN A 286 16.02 -16.95 -10.05
C ASN A 286 15.24 -15.72 -9.50
N THR A 287 14.18 -15.95 -8.71
CA THR A 287 13.45 -14.86 -8.07
C THR A 287 14.08 -14.41 -6.75
N TYR A 288 14.94 -15.23 -6.17
CA TYR A 288 15.62 -14.98 -4.89
C TYR A 288 16.73 -13.92 -4.91
N PRO A 289 17.49 -13.73 -5.99
CA PRO A 289 18.62 -12.79 -5.96
C PRO A 289 18.20 -11.32 -5.73
N LEU A 290 16.97 -10.94 -6.12
CA LEU A 290 16.57 -9.54 -6.07
C LEU A 290 16.34 -9.02 -4.64
N TRP A 291 15.82 -9.82 -3.74
CA TRP A 291 15.65 -9.38 -2.35
C TRP A 291 16.98 -9.35 -1.61
N GLU A 292 17.93 -10.26 -1.96
CA GLU A 292 19.28 -10.23 -1.41
C GLU A 292 20.06 -9.01 -1.90
N GLU A 293 19.95 -8.67 -3.20
CA GLU A 293 20.60 -7.48 -3.78
C GLU A 293 20.08 -6.17 -3.16
N GLN A 294 18.81 -6.15 -2.74
CA GLN A 294 18.14 -4.98 -2.17
C GLN A 294 18.06 -5.03 -0.64
N SER A 295 18.65 -6.03 0.00
CA SER A 295 18.67 -6.14 1.46
C SER A 295 19.43 -4.97 2.09
N PRO A 296 18.86 -4.30 3.12
CA PRO A 296 19.55 -3.25 3.87
C PRO A 296 20.87 -3.74 4.48
N PHE A 297 20.97 -5.03 4.82
CA PHE A 297 22.20 -5.62 5.39
C PHE A 297 23.36 -5.63 4.41
N LYS A 298 23.13 -5.76 3.10
CA LYS A 298 24.19 -5.60 2.09
C LYS A 298 24.70 -4.17 2.03
N VAL A 299 23.80 -3.19 2.14
CA VAL A 299 24.16 -1.76 2.16
C VAL A 299 25.14 -1.47 3.30
N PHE A 300 24.90 -2.03 4.48
CA PHE A 300 25.78 -1.85 5.65
C PHE A 300 27.10 -2.61 5.54
N ASN A 301 27.17 -3.74 4.82
CA ASN A 301 28.39 -4.51 4.66
C ASN A 301 29.34 -3.89 3.63
N ASP A 302 28.82 -3.30 2.55
CA ASP A 302 29.64 -2.65 1.51
C ASP A 302 30.40 -1.43 2.04
N GLU A 303 29.84 -0.68 3.01
CA GLU A 303 30.49 0.48 3.63
C GLU A 303 31.62 0.13 4.61
N ARG A 304 31.71 -1.12 5.08
CA ARG A 304 32.75 -1.58 6.01
C ARG A 304 33.98 -2.18 5.34
N LEU A 305 33.93 -2.40 4.02
CA LEU A 305 35.01 -3.02 3.28
C LEU A 305 35.94 -2.00 2.61
N ASP A 306 35.61 -0.70 2.67
CA ASP A 306 36.42 0.39 2.09
C ASP A 306 37.22 1.20 3.12
N HIS A 307 37.51 0.61 4.31
CA HIS A 307 38.39 1.20 5.34
C HIS A 307 39.52 0.27 5.76
#